data_2b575d14b723691cd8b421ddc0773f43
#
_entry.id   2b575d14b723691cd8b421ddc0773f43
#
_cell.length_a   1.000
_cell.length_b   1.000
_cell.length_c   1.000
_cell.angle_alpha   90.00
_cell.angle_beta   90.00
_cell.angle_gamma   90.00
#
_symmetry.space_group_name_H-M   'P 1'
#
loop_
_entity.id
_entity.type
_entity.pdbx_description
1 polymer ?
#
loop_
_entity_poly.entity_id
_entity_poly.type
_entity_poly.pdbx_seq_one_letter_code
_entity_poly.pdbx_strand_id
1 'polypeptide(L)'
;MCIRNVRGVSRKFLRIVVVSGSYESKVDYMTDPAFWHRMQFAFTITYHYLFPQLTMGLAWFLVYWKWQALRTGDEKYNQAVRFWARIFGLNFAVGVITGIPMEFQFGTNWAAFAKYSGGVIGQTLSMEGMFAFFLESAFIGALIFGEKVLSPRVHFLAALGVALGSWGSGYFIIATNAFMQHPVGYEFVGDAPNQRLGLANISEFLLNPWAWIEFAHNQCAALVTGAFAITALGAFYTLRNEYREQASLYLRSGTMAGLFATWLVALPTGDSQAKMVAWHQPVTLAAMESHFHGGDMAGIAVIGQPNIAKQRLDNAIELPGALSFLANGTFQSYVPGLDEFDKDRWPDNIELLYYSFHLMVTLGSIFILLMFLANVQRFRGKLEQSTWLLWPLLLAFPFPYIANTLGWMTAELGRQPWLIYNLFRTEQGYSQVVSNGDVIFTLIGFCGLYLAVGVMFLFMIAREINHGPEEKAFAGREDSHD
;
A
#
# COMPACT_ATOMS: atom_id res chain seq x y z
N MET A 1 33.54 -9.58 37.67
CA MET A 1 33.72 -8.13 37.57
C MET A 1 33.51 -7.70 36.11
N CYS A 2 32.68 -6.75 35.85
CA CYS A 2 32.33 -6.20 34.51
C CYS A 2 31.14 -6.86 33.76
N ILE A 3 29.95 -6.75 34.29
CA ILE A 3 28.68 -6.66 33.52
C ILE A 3 27.80 -5.62 34.22
N ARG A 4 28.07 -4.36 33.97
CA ARG A 4 27.25 -3.25 34.48
C ARG A 4 27.41 -2.01 33.60
N ASN A 5 26.96 -2.04 32.34
CA ASN A 5 26.74 -0.77 31.58
C ASN A 5 26.02 -0.92 30.23
N VAL A 6 25.07 -1.83 30.09
CA VAL A 6 24.24 -1.89 28.84
C VAL A 6 22.82 -1.35 29.08
N ARG A 7 22.47 -0.95 30.33
CA ARG A 7 21.11 -0.46 30.66
C ARG A 7 20.80 0.99 30.27
N GLY A 8 21.80 1.77 29.82
CA GLY A 8 21.64 3.20 29.58
C GLY A 8 21.20 3.62 28.17
N VAL A 9 21.51 2.82 27.14
CA VAL A 9 21.30 3.20 25.73
C VAL A 9 19.90 2.80 25.23
N SER A 10 19.34 1.73 25.75
CA SER A 10 18.02 1.21 25.35
C SER A 10 16.85 2.16 25.74
N ARG A 11 16.93 2.85 26.87
CA ARG A 11 15.81 3.69 27.36
C ARG A 11 15.62 5.02 26.61
N LYS A 12 16.65 5.56 25.93
CA LYS A 12 16.54 6.83 25.19
C LYS A 12 16.00 6.62 23.76
N PHE A 13 16.29 5.51 23.11
CA PHE A 13 15.80 5.26 21.75
C PHE A 13 14.31 4.88 21.71
N LEU A 14 13.81 4.14 22.73
CA LEU A 14 12.38 3.85 22.85
C LEU A 14 11.53 5.06 23.28
N ARG A 15 12.13 6.09 23.88
CA ARG A 15 11.39 7.31 24.25
C ARG A 15 11.00 8.20 23.08
N ILE A 16 11.62 8.04 21.90
CA ILE A 16 11.35 8.88 20.72
C ILE A 16 10.12 8.38 19.94
N VAL A 17 9.74 7.12 20.10
CA VAL A 17 8.56 6.53 19.41
C VAL A 17 7.30 6.55 20.30
N VAL A 18 7.44 6.86 21.59
CA VAL A 18 6.34 6.91 22.56
C VAL A 18 6.31 8.30 23.21
N VAL A 19 5.94 9.32 22.43
CA VAL A 19 5.67 10.65 22.97
C VAL A 19 4.17 10.85 23.11
N SER A 20 3.81 11.03 24.38
CA SER A 20 2.60 11.65 24.94
C SER A 20 1.24 10.97 24.71
N GLY A 21 0.87 10.20 25.67
CA GLY A 21 -0.51 9.95 26.02
C GLY A 21 -0.57 9.64 27.52
N SER A 22 -0.82 10.64 28.33
CA SER A 22 -1.11 10.44 29.74
C SER A 22 -2.53 9.88 29.90
N TYR A 23 -2.66 8.59 29.66
CA TYR A 23 -3.73 7.78 30.23
C TYR A 23 -3.08 6.78 31.19
N GLU A 24 -3.47 6.85 32.47
CA GLU A 24 -2.99 5.96 33.51
C GLU A 24 -3.48 4.53 33.32
N SER A 25 -2.77 3.80 32.51
CA SER A 25 -2.31 2.44 32.77
C SER A 25 -0.95 2.35 32.05
N LYS A 26 0.13 2.35 32.81
CA LYS A 26 1.43 1.96 32.28
C LYS A 26 1.34 0.48 31.92
N VAL A 27 0.74 0.17 30.77
CA VAL A 27 0.98 -1.11 30.11
C VAL A 27 2.48 -1.13 29.88
N ASP A 28 3.19 -2.02 30.54
CA ASP A 28 4.59 -2.25 30.26
C ASP A 28 4.64 -2.97 28.90
N TYR A 29 4.64 -2.19 27.81
CA TYR A 29 4.65 -2.68 26.43
C TYR A 29 5.74 -3.73 26.16
N MET A 30 6.78 -3.75 27.02
CA MET A 30 7.85 -4.74 26.91
C MET A 30 7.41 -6.15 27.35
N THR A 31 6.38 -6.22 28.18
CA THR A 31 5.84 -7.47 28.72
C THR A 31 4.55 -7.91 28.04
N ASP A 32 3.92 -7.02 27.23
CA ASP A 32 2.70 -7.34 26.48
C ASP A 32 3.02 -8.22 25.25
N PRO A 33 2.58 -9.48 25.21
CA PRO A 33 2.81 -10.35 24.05
C PRO A 33 2.19 -9.83 22.77
N ALA A 34 0.98 -9.27 22.85
CA ALA A 34 0.26 -8.74 21.70
C ALA A 34 1.06 -7.61 21.01
N PHE A 35 1.76 -6.77 21.78
CA PHE A 35 2.60 -5.71 21.25
C PHE A 35 3.68 -6.23 20.29
N TRP A 36 4.43 -7.28 20.69
CA TRP A 36 5.52 -7.80 19.87
C TRP A 36 5.02 -8.52 18.61
N HIS A 37 3.91 -9.25 18.69
CA HIS A 37 3.25 -9.85 17.52
C HIS A 37 2.79 -8.77 16.53
N ARG A 38 2.18 -7.68 17.02
CA ARG A 38 1.77 -6.53 16.21
C ARG A 38 2.96 -5.84 15.55
N MET A 39 4.05 -5.61 16.29
CA MET A 39 5.28 -4.98 15.77
C MET A 39 5.94 -5.82 14.69
N GLN A 40 6.01 -7.14 14.86
CA GLN A 40 6.57 -8.02 13.85
C GLN A 40 5.74 -8.01 12.57
N PHE A 41 4.42 -8.15 12.68
CA PHE A 41 3.53 -8.10 11.53
C PHE A 41 3.57 -6.72 10.85
N ALA A 42 3.50 -5.64 11.61
CA ALA A 42 3.58 -4.28 11.07
C ALA A 42 4.88 -4.05 10.27
N PHE A 43 6.01 -4.54 10.78
CA PHE A 43 7.29 -4.44 10.06
C PHE A 43 7.29 -5.27 8.78
N THR A 44 6.88 -6.54 8.84
CA THR A 44 6.95 -7.45 7.70
C THR A 44 5.97 -7.07 6.60
N ILE A 45 4.72 -6.69 6.94
CA ILE A 45 3.73 -6.25 5.96
C ILE A 45 4.12 -4.93 5.31
N THR A 46 4.59 -3.94 6.10
CA THR A 46 5.00 -2.63 5.57
C THR A 46 6.15 -2.77 4.59
N TYR A 47 7.11 -3.62 4.88
CA TYR A 47 8.22 -3.87 3.97
C TYR A 47 7.76 -4.63 2.71
N HIS A 48 6.94 -5.66 2.88
CA HIS A 48 6.50 -6.51 1.77
C HIS A 48 5.67 -5.74 0.73
N TYR A 49 4.66 -4.99 1.15
CA TYR A 49 3.73 -4.40 0.18
C TYR A 49 4.37 -3.31 -0.70
N LEU A 50 5.55 -2.80 -0.37
CA LEU A 50 6.29 -1.87 -1.24
C LEU A 50 6.54 -2.46 -2.62
N PHE A 51 6.74 -3.78 -2.72
CA PHE A 51 7.03 -4.47 -3.98
C PHE A 51 5.76 -4.72 -4.81
N PRO A 52 4.70 -5.38 -4.31
CA PRO A 52 3.46 -5.51 -5.07
C PRO A 52 2.83 -4.17 -5.44
N GLN A 53 2.97 -3.14 -4.61
CA GLN A 53 2.50 -1.79 -4.94
C GLN A 53 3.11 -1.26 -6.24
N LEU A 54 4.41 -1.49 -6.45
CA LEU A 54 5.08 -1.10 -7.70
C LEU A 54 4.72 -2.02 -8.87
N THR A 55 4.69 -3.36 -8.67
CA THR A 55 4.36 -4.31 -9.74
C THR A 55 2.96 -4.08 -10.28
N MET A 56 1.95 -3.94 -9.43
CA MET A 56 0.57 -3.66 -9.83
C MET A 56 0.44 -2.37 -10.66
N GLY A 57 1.22 -1.33 -10.30
CA GLY A 57 1.26 -0.09 -11.06
C GLY A 57 2.00 -0.21 -12.40
N LEU A 58 3.20 -0.81 -12.40
CA LEU A 58 4.04 -0.96 -13.60
C LEU A 58 3.44 -1.89 -14.64
N ALA A 59 2.72 -2.94 -14.24
CA ALA A 59 2.15 -3.94 -15.15
C ALA A 59 1.33 -3.28 -16.27
N TRP A 60 0.51 -2.29 -15.95
CA TRP A 60 -0.33 -1.61 -16.95
C TRP A 60 0.46 -0.69 -17.89
N PHE A 61 1.62 -0.18 -17.49
CA PHE A 61 2.51 0.53 -18.40
C PHE A 61 3.16 -0.43 -19.38
N LEU A 62 3.54 -1.64 -18.95
CA LEU A 62 4.05 -2.68 -19.84
C LEU A 62 2.99 -3.09 -20.86
N VAL A 63 1.74 -3.28 -20.45
CA VAL A 63 0.61 -3.55 -21.36
C VAL A 63 0.43 -2.39 -22.36
N TYR A 64 0.41 -1.15 -21.87
CA TYR A 64 0.25 0.03 -22.73
C TYR A 64 1.35 0.14 -23.79
N TRP A 65 2.62 0.00 -23.39
CA TRP A 65 3.72 0.08 -24.34
C TRP A 65 3.75 -1.10 -25.33
N LYS A 66 3.44 -2.32 -24.88
CA LYS A 66 3.28 -3.46 -25.83
C LYS A 66 2.14 -3.25 -26.80
N TRP A 67 1.02 -2.70 -26.35
CA TRP A 67 -0.06 -2.33 -27.25
C TRP A 67 0.35 -1.26 -28.27
N GLN A 68 1.08 -0.24 -27.83
CA GLN A 68 1.60 0.79 -28.75
C GLN A 68 2.62 0.22 -29.76
N ALA A 69 3.50 -0.68 -29.33
CA ALA A 69 4.42 -1.37 -30.22
C ALA A 69 3.67 -2.16 -31.31
N LEU A 70 2.62 -2.88 -30.93
CA LEU A 70 1.76 -3.60 -31.89
C LEU A 70 1.06 -2.67 -32.89
N ARG A 71 0.61 -1.50 -32.41
CA ARG A 71 -0.18 -0.55 -33.21
C ARG A 71 0.68 0.26 -34.17
N THR A 72 1.86 0.69 -33.72
CA THR A 72 2.72 1.63 -34.45
C THR A 72 3.91 0.98 -35.15
N GLY A 73 4.34 -0.18 -34.68
CA GLY A 73 5.60 -0.83 -35.12
C GLY A 73 6.85 -0.11 -34.63
N ASP A 74 6.72 0.89 -33.75
CA ASP A 74 7.84 1.71 -33.27
C ASP A 74 8.59 0.96 -32.15
N GLU A 75 9.88 0.73 -32.38
CA GLU A 75 10.74 -0.08 -31.52
C GLU A 75 11.00 0.53 -30.14
N LYS A 76 10.88 1.85 -29.99
CA LYS A 76 11.05 2.51 -28.68
C LYS A 76 10.14 1.95 -27.60
N TYR A 77 8.93 1.50 -27.98
CA TYR A 77 8.00 0.90 -27.02
C TYR A 77 8.46 -0.49 -26.57
N ASN A 78 9.02 -1.32 -27.48
CA ASN A 78 9.60 -2.60 -27.10
C ASN A 78 10.85 -2.41 -26.22
N GLN A 79 11.68 -1.42 -26.51
CA GLN A 79 12.82 -1.06 -25.66
C GLN A 79 12.37 -0.68 -24.25
N ALA A 80 11.33 0.15 -24.14
CA ALA A 80 10.74 0.50 -22.85
C ALA A 80 10.23 -0.75 -22.10
N VAL A 81 9.53 -1.66 -22.79
CA VAL A 81 9.05 -2.91 -22.19
C VAL A 81 10.21 -3.77 -21.71
N ARG A 82 11.25 -3.99 -22.51
CA ARG A 82 12.42 -4.78 -22.11
C ARG A 82 13.09 -4.24 -20.86
N PHE A 83 13.32 -2.93 -20.82
CA PHE A 83 13.92 -2.26 -19.67
C PHE A 83 13.07 -2.39 -18.41
N TRP A 84 11.81 -1.99 -18.49
CA TRP A 84 10.93 -2.01 -17.33
C TRP A 84 10.48 -3.42 -16.90
N ALA A 85 10.45 -4.40 -17.82
CA ALA A 85 10.21 -5.80 -17.47
C ALA A 85 11.35 -6.40 -16.64
N ARG A 86 12.62 -5.98 -16.84
CA ARG A 86 13.74 -6.39 -15.96
C ARG A 86 13.58 -5.80 -14.55
N ILE A 87 13.25 -4.52 -14.44
CA ILE A 87 12.96 -3.87 -13.15
C ILE A 87 11.77 -4.54 -12.46
N PHE A 88 10.70 -4.82 -13.23
CA PHE A 88 9.53 -5.55 -12.75
C PHE A 88 9.91 -6.94 -12.21
N GLY A 89 10.69 -7.70 -12.94
CA GLY A 89 11.14 -9.05 -12.52
C GLY A 89 11.97 -9.03 -11.25
N LEU A 90 12.89 -8.06 -11.10
CA LEU A 90 13.65 -7.87 -9.87
C LEU A 90 12.74 -7.53 -8.69
N ASN A 91 11.81 -6.60 -8.89
CA ASN A 91 10.85 -6.18 -7.87
C ASN A 91 9.92 -7.32 -7.46
N PHE A 92 9.40 -8.07 -8.43
CA PHE A 92 8.57 -9.25 -8.20
C PHE A 92 9.32 -10.33 -7.38
N ALA A 93 10.57 -10.64 -7.73
CA ALA A 93 11.35 -11.64 -7.01
C ALA A 93 11.52 -11.28 -5.52
N VAL A 94 11.79 -10.01 -5.22
CA VAL A 94 11.88 -9.54 -3.82
C VAL A 94 10.51 -9.53 -3.15
N GLY A 95 9.45 -9.19 -3.87
CA GLY A 95 8.07 -9.33 -3.40
C GLY A 95 7.78 -10.77 -2.93
N VAL A 96 8.12 -11.77 -3.74
CA VAL A 96 7.95 -13.19 -3.37
C VAL A 96 8.77 -13.57 -2.14
N ILE A 97 10.05 -13.20 -2.10
CA ILE A 97 10.94 -13.50 -0.96
C ILE A 97 10.39 -12.93 0.35
N THR A 98 9.81 -11.73 0.31
CA THR A 98 9.28 -11.05 1.50
C THR A 98 7.84 -11.44 1.84
N GLY A 99 7.07 -11.93 0.87
CA GLY A 99 5.68 -12.39 1.06
C GLY A 99 5.57 -13.76 1.72
N ILE A 100 6.39 -14.73 1.31
CA ILE A 100 6.35 -16.10 1.86
C ILE A 100 6.43 -16.13 3.40
N PRO A 101 7.35 -15.40 4.07
CA PRO A 101 7.38 -15.37 5.53
C PRO A 101 6.10 -14.83 6.17
N MET A 102 5.37 -13.94 5.49
CA MET A 102 4.12 -13.40 6.01
C MET A 102 3.01 -14.43 6.06
N GLU A 103 2.90 -15.28 5.05
CA GLU A 103 1.94 -16.39 5.06
C GLU A 103 2.16 -17.31 6.26
N PHE A 104 3.40 -17.59 6.61
CA PHE A 104 3.72 -18.38 7.80
C PHE A 104 3.33 -17.68 9.10
N GLN A 105 3.32 -16.35 9.16
CA GLN A 105 2.95 -15.61 10.37
C GLN A 105 1.50 -15.84 10.78
N PHE A 106 0.59 -16.17 9.86
CA PHE A 106 -0.79 -16.56 10.20
C PHE A 106 -0.82 -17.80 11.09
N GLY A 107 0.08 -18.79 10.85
CA GLY A 107 0.17 -19.98 11.67
C GLY A 107 1.07 -19.83 12.90
N THR A 108 2.09 -18.99 12.87
CA THR A 108 3.05 -18.82 13.97
C THR A 108 2.66 -17.71 14.92
N ASN A 109 2.46 -16.50 14.43
CA ASN A 109 2.22 -15.32 15.26
C ASN A 109 0.73 -15.08 15.55
N TRP A 110 -0.16 -15.45 14.60
CA TRP A 110 -1.60 -15.15 14.63
C TRP A 110 -2.45 -16.44 14.59
N ALA A 111 -1.99 -17.51 15.25
CA ALA A 111 -2.65 -18.82 15.18
C ALA A 111 -4.07 -18.80 15.75
N ALA A 112 -4.36 -18.01 16.78
CA ALA A 112 -5.72 -17.90 17.32
C ALA A 112 -6.65 -17.21 16.30
N PHE A 113 -6.20 -16.16 15.62
CA PHE A 113 -6.94 -15.52 14.52
C PHE A 113 -7.16 -16.49 13.36
N ALA A 114 -6.11 -17.18 12.90
CA ALA A 114 -6.21 -18.17 11.82
C ALA A 114 -7.16 -19.33 12.18
N LYS A 115 -7.18 -19.77 13.44
CA LYS A 115 -8.12 -20.79 13.93
C LYS A 115 -9.56 -20.27 13.93
N TYR A 116 -9.79 -19.02 14.32
CA TYR A 116 -11.13 -18.44 14.42
C TYR A 116 -11.72 -18.12 13.03
N SER A 117 -10.94 -17.51 12.15
CA SER A 117 -11.43 -16.96 10.87
C SER A 117 -11.00 -17.74 9.63
N GLY A 118 -10.16 -18.77 9.77
CA GLY A 118 -9.56 -19.51 8.64
C GLY A 118 -10.57 -20.17 7.70
N GLY A 119 -11.77 -20.52 8.20
CA GLY A 119 -12.86 -21.02 7.35
C GLY A 119 -13.36 -20.00 6.30
N VAL A 120 -13.11 -18.71 6.52
CA VAL A 120 -13.46 -17.62 5.61
C VAL A 120 -12.22 -17.08 4.90
N ILE A 121 -11.26 -16.51 5.63
CA ILE A 121 -10.09 -15.86 5.02
C ILE A 121 -9.15 -16.83 4.30
N GLY A 122 -9.10 -18.08 4.75
CA GLY A 122 -8.29 -19.10 4.09
C GLY A 122 -8.69 -19.38 2.64
N GLN A 123 -9.94 -19.09 2.28
CA GLN A 123 -10.41 -19.27 0.90
C GLN A 123 -9.72 -18.25 -0.04
N THR A 124 -9.71 -16.97 0.33
CA THR A 124 -9.07 -15.93 -0.50
C THR A 124 -7.56 -16.04 -0.55
N LEU A 125 -6.91 -16.37 0.56
CA LEU A 125 -5.46 -16.65 0.58
C LEU A 125 -5.10 -17.83 -0.32
N SER A 126 -5.93 -18.90 -0.32
CA SER A 126 -5.74 -20.04 -1.23
C SER A 126 -5.98 -19.66 -2.69
N MET A 127 -7.00 -18.86 -2.99
CA MET A 127 -7.30 -18.38 -4.34
C MET A 127 -6.20 -17.45 -4.86
N GLU A 128 -5.66 -16.60 -4.01
CA GLU A 128 -4.51 -15.75 -4.35
C GLU A 128 -3.33 -16.62 -4.79
N GLY A 129 -2.88 -17.54 -3.94
CA GLY A 129 -1.73 -18.38 -4.24
C GLY A 129 -1.95 -19.29 -5.44
N MET A 130 -3.10 -20.00 -5.51
CA MET A 130 -3.37 -21.01 -6.55
C MET A 130 -3.69 -20.40 -7.93
N PHE A 131 -4.39 -19.28 -7.99
CA PHE A 131 -4.83 -18.71 -9.26
C PHE A 131 -4.05 -17.49 -9.67
N ALA A 132 -4.01 -16.46 -8.81
CA ALA A 132 -3.46 -15.18 -9.20
C ALA A 132 -1.93 -15.20 -9.26
N PHE A 133 -1.26 -15.66 -8.19
CA PHE A 133 0.20 -15.73 -8.12
C PHE A 133 0.81 -16.71 -9.15
N PHE A 134 0.23 -17.89 -9.34
CA PHE A 134 0.70 -18.82 -10.38
C PHE A 134 0.48 -18.27 -11.79
N LEU A 135 -0.65 -17.58 -12.04
CA LEU A 135 -0.89 -16.93 -13.31
C LEU A 135 0.17 -15.84 -13.58
N GLU A 136 0.40 -14.96 -12.62
CA GLU A 136 1.40 -13.90 -12.72
C GLU A 136 2.80 -14.47 -12.95
N SER A 137 3.22 -15.45 -12.14
CA SER A 137 4.53 -16.09 -12.23
C SER A 137 4.77 -16.77 -13.59
N ALA A 138 3.75 -17.47 -14.13
CA ALA A 138 3.85 -18.12 -15.43
C ALA A 138 4.03 -17.10 -16.57
N PHE A 139 3.30 -16.00 -16.54
CA PHE A 139 3.37 -14.99 -17.59
C PHE A 139 4.59 -14.06 -17.48
N ILE A 140 5.18 -13.87 -16.29
CA ILE A 140 6.43 -13.10 -16.14
C ILE A 140 7.56 -13.71 -16.95
N GLY A 141 7.72 -15.04 -16.90
CA GLY A 141 8.72 -15.74 -17.70
C GLY A 141 8.52 -15.52 -19.21
N ALA A 142 7.27 -15.59 -19.68
CA ALA A 142 6.92 -15.32 -21.08
C ALA A 142 7.15 -13.85 -21.45
N LEU A 143 6.90 -12.90 -20.55
CA LEU A 143 7.13 -11.47 -20.77
C LEU A 143 8.62 -11.13 -20.88
N ILE A 144 9.47 -11.67 -19.99
CA ILE A 144 10.89 -11.34 -19.95
C ILE A 144 11.68 -12.06 -21.07
N PHE A 145 11.40 -13.35 -21.30
CA PHE A 145 12.20 -14.20 -22.16
C PHE A 145 11.53 -14.52 -23.51
N GLY A 146 10.23 -14.26 -23.62
CA GLY A 146 9.41 -14.72 -24.75
C GLY A 146 9.49 -13.84 -26.01
N GLU A 147 10.05 -12.64 -25.97
CA GLU A 147 10.00 -11.68 -27.08
C GLU A 147 10.56 -12.22 -28.40
N LYS A 148 11.61 -13.05 -28.34
CA LYS A 148 12.24 -13.65 -29.55
C LYS A 148 11.53 -14.90 -30.06
N VAL A 149 10.73 -15.55 -29.22
CA VAL A 149 10.10 -16.85 -29.51
C VAL A 149 8.60 -16.72 -29.80
N LEU A 150 7.96 -15.78 -29.14
CA LEU A 150 6.52 -15.57 -29.23
C LEU A 150 6.19 -14.56 -30.33
N SER A 151 5.05 -14.75 -31.00
CA SER A 151 4.55 -13.71 -31.91
C SER A 151 4.24 -12.42 -31.13
N PRO A 152 4.31 -11.24 -31.74
CA PRO A 152 4.06 -9.96 -31.06
C PRO A 152 2.70 -9.91 -30.33
N ARG A 153 1.67 -10.56 -30.88
CA ARG A 153 0.33 -10.64 -30.25
C ARG A 153 0.34 -11.53 -29.01
N VAL A 154 1.01 -12.67 -29.05
CA VAL A 154 1.13 -13.58 -27.90
C VAL A 154 1.98 -12.95 -26.79
N HIS A 155 3.02 -12.22 -27.15
CA HIS A 155 3.84 -11.48 -26.18
C HIS A 155 3.06 -10.32 -25.54
N PHE A 156 2.14 -9.66 -26.26
CA PHE A 156 1.19 -8.72 -25.67
C PHE A 156 0.24 -9.40 -24.69
N LEU A 157 -0.29 -10.59 -25.04
CA LEU A 157 -1.14 -11.36 -24.13
C LEU A 157 -0.39 -11.82 -22.87
N ALA A 158 0.93 -12.07 -22.96
CA ALA A 158 1.75 -12.34 -21.79
C ALA A 158 1.82 -11.11 -20.85
N ALA A 159 2.05 -9.91 -21.40
CA ALA A 159 2.00 -8.68 -20.61
C ALA A 159 0.63 -8.46 -19.94
N LEU A 160 -0.45 -8.70 -20.68
CA LEU A 160 -1.81 -8.61 -20.14
C LEU A 160 -2.07 -9.67 -19.06
N GLY A 161 -1.56 -10.89 -19.23
CA GLY A 161 -1.64 -11.98 -18.26
C GLY A 161 -0.94 -11.60 -16.93
N VAL A 162 0.25 -10.99 -17.01
CA VAL A 162 0.97 -10.45 -15.82
C VAL A 162 0.11 -9.39 -15.12
N ALA A 163 -0.44 -8.42 -15.85
CA ALA A 163 -1.23 -7.35 -15.26
C ALA A 163 -2.51 -7.87 -14.59
N LEU A 164 -3.22 -8.80 -15.23
CA LEU A 164 -4.43 -9.41 -14.68
C LEU A 164 -4.12 -10.32 -13.49
N GLY A 165 -3.02 -11.06 -13.53
CA GLY A 165 -2.54 -11.88 -12.40
C GLY A 165 -2.21 -11.03 -11.19
N SER A 166 -1.41 -9.98 -11.38
CA SER A 166 -1.01 -9.05 -10.33
C SER A 166 -2.21 -8.33 -9.69
N TRP A 167 -3.17 -7.88 -10.50
CA TRP A 167 -4.40 -7.26 -9.98
C TRP A 167 -5.34 -8.28 -9.33
N GLY A 168 -5.41 -9.51 -9.86
CA GLY A 168 -6.16 -10.61 -9.25
C GLY A 168 -5.62 -11.00 -7.88
N SER A 169 -4.28 -11.09 -7.74
CA SER A 169 -3.61 -11.29 -6.45
C SER A 169 -3.98 -10.18 -5.47
N GLY A 170 -3.82 -8.93 -5.87
CA GLY A 170 -4.23 -7.77 -5.08
C GLY A 170 -5.70 -7.83 -4.66
N TYR A 171 -6.61 -8.27 -5.54
CA TYR A 171 -8.02 -8.38 -5.21
C TYR A 171 -8.30 -9.39 -4.08
N PHE A 172 -7.71 -10.58 -4.12
CA PHE A 172 -7.95 -11.59 -3.10
C PHE A 172 -7.44 -11.17 -1.72
N ILE A 173 -6.28 -10.50 -1.67
CA ILE A 173 -5.75 -9.94 -0.43
C ILE A 173 -6.65 -8.81 0.10
N ILE A 174 -7.08 -7.89 -0.77
CA ILE A 174 -7.99 -6.80 -0.39
C ILE A 174 -9.35 -7.35 0.05
N ALA A 175 -9.90 -8.39 -0.59
CA ALA A 175 -11.15 -9.02 -0.15
C ALA A 175 -11.02 -9.62 1.25
N THR A 176 -9.84 -10.15 1.61
CA THR A 176 -9.54 -10.59 2.98
C THR A 176 -9.56 -9.41 3.95
N ASN A 177 -8.89 -8.30 3.62
CA ASN A 177 -8.88 -7.10 4.46
C ASN A 177 -10.29 -6.51 4.59
N ALA A 178 -11.01 -6.39 3.50
CA ALA A 178 -12.39 -5.89 3.47
C ALA A 178 -13.33 -6.71 4.35
N PHE A 179 -13.15 -8.04 4.41
CA PHE A 179 -13.88 -8.88 5.35
C PHE A 179 -13.52 -8.53 6.82
N MET A 180 -12.26 -8.22 7.09
CA MET A 180 -11.85 -7.80 8.43
C MET A 180 -12.42 -6.42 8.79
N GLN A 181 -12.61 -5.53 7.81
CA GLN A 181 -13.21 -4.20 7.98
C GLN A 181 -14.74 -4.25 8.06
N HIS A 182 -15.38 -5.04 7.22
CA HIS A 182 -16.84 -5.17 7.10
C HIS A 182 -17.20 -6.64 6.81
N PRO A 183 -17.33 -7.47 7.87
CA PRO A 183 -17.57 -8.90 7.72
C PRO A 183 -18.96 -9.21 7.17
N VAL A 184 -19.00 -9.90 6.02
CA VAL A 184 -20.22 -10.37 5.34
C VAL A 184 -20.01 -11.79 4.82
N GLY A 185 -21.09 -12.52 4.51
CA GLY A 185 -21.04 -13.84 3.89
C GLY A 185 -20.50 -14.96 4.80
N TYR A 186 -20.49 -14.77 6.09
CA TYR A 186 -20.00 -15.74 7.08
C TYR A 186 -21.13 -16.36 7.91
N GLU A 187 -20.84 -17.47 8.56
CA GLU A 187 -21.69 -18.09 9.58
C GLU A 187 -20.82 -18.52 10.77
N PHE A 188 -21.48 -18.69 11.93
CA PHE A 188 -20.83 -19.27 13.09
C PHE A 188 -20.91 -20.80 13.04
N VAL A 189 -19.74 -21.46 13.16
CA VAL A 189 -19.62 -22.92 13.14
C VAL A 189 -19.12 -23.41 14.48
N GLY A 190 -19.84 -24.39 15.07
CA GLY A 190 -19.55 -24.94 16.40
C GLY A 190 -20.07 -24.08 17.54
N ASP A 191 -19.96 -24.60 18.75
CA ASP A 191 -20.44 -23.96 19.98
C ASP A 191 -19.32 -23.33 20.77
N ALA A 192 -19.64 -22.34 21.61
CA ALA A 192 -18.68 -21.77 22.55
C ALA A 192 -18.14 -22.84 23.50
N PRO A 193 -16.83 -22.83 23.84
CA PRO A 193 -15.81 -21.82 23.54
C PRO A 193 -15.06 -22.04 22.21
N ASN A 194 -15.44 -23.04 21.39
CA ASN A 194 -14.73 -23.42 20.16
C ASN A 194 -15.39 -22.88 18.89
N GLN A 195 -16.27 -21.89 19.03
CA GLN A 195 -16.95 -21.24 17.89
C GLN A 195 -15.94 -20.61 16.92
N ARG A 196 -16.15 -20.81 15.63
CA ARG A 196 -15.32 -20.32 14.51
C ARG A 196 -16.20 -19.70 13.45
N LEU A 197 -15.56 -18.96 12.53
CA LEU A 197 -16.23 -18.45 11.33
C LEU A 197 -16.10 -19.46 10.19
N GLY A 198 -17.21 -19.77 9.55
CA GLY A 198 -17.31 -20.51 8.30
C GLY A 198 -17.79 -19.59 7.19
N LEU A 199 -17.46 -19.95 5.94
CA LEU A 199 -17.95 -19.24 4.76
C LEU A 199 -19.35 -19.73 4.42
N ALA A 200 -20.39 -18.89 4.64
CA ALA A 200 -21.76 -19.19 4.31
C ALA A 200 -22.08 -18.87 2.85
N ASN A 201 -21.56 -17.74 2.33
CA ASN A 201 -21.86 -17.28 0.98
C ASN A 201 -20.62 -16.63 0.34
N ILE A 202 -19.98 -17.38 -0.58
CA ILE A 202 -18.80 -16.92 -1.30
C ILE A 202 -19.07 -15.70 -2.20
N SER A 203 -20.27 -15.62 -2.79
CA SER A 203 -20.62 -14.50 -3.66
C SER A 203 -20.77 -13.20 -2.86
N GLU A 204 -21.40 -13.25 -1.70
CA GLU A 204 -21.54 -12.11 -0.79
C GLU A 204 -20.17 -11.66 -0.28
N PHE A 205 -19.30 -12.60 0.06
CA PHE A 205 -17.93 -12.32 0.50
C PHE A 205 -17.09 -11.67 -0.62
N LEU A 206 -17.04 -12.27 -1.83
CA LEU A 206 -16.25 -11.74 -2.96
C LEU A 206 -16.88 -10.48 -3.58
N LEU A 207 -18.17 -10.28 -3.50
CA LEU A 207 -18.85 -9.09 -4.01
C LEU A 207 -19.13 -8.04 -2.93
N ASN A 208 -18.46 -8.16 -1.78
CA ASN A 208 -18.54 -7.16 -0.73
C ASN A 208 -18.24 -5.75 -1.31
N PRO A 209 -19.17 -4.78 -1.19
CA PRO A 209 -18.94 -3.43 -1.70
C PRO A 209 -17.68 -2.77 -1.14
N TRP A 210 -17.34 -3.07 0.13
CA TRP A 210 -16.10 -2.60 0.75
C TRP A 210 -14.89 -3.10 -0.01
N ALA A 211 -14.84 -4.40 -0.39
CA ALA A 211 -13.73 -4.98 -1.13
C ALA A 211 -13.50 -4.29 -2.49
N TRP A 212 -14.57 -4.02 -3.24
CA TRP A 212 -14.45 -3.37 -4.54
C TRP A 212 -13.98 -1.92 -4.46
N ILE A 213 -14.47 -1.16 -3.48
CA ILE A 213 -14.10 0.25 -3.28
C ILE A 213 -12.65 0.32 -2.80
N GLU A 214 -12.27 -0.47 -1.80
CA GLU A 214 -10.91 -0.55 -1.27
C GLU A 214 -9.92 -1.00 -2.34
N PHE A 215 -10.28 -2.01 -3.13
CA PHE A 215 -9.48 -2.47 -4.26
C PHE A 215 -9.29 -1.38 -5.31
N ALA A 216 -10.37 -0.70 -5.72
CA ALA A 216 -10.28 0.38 -6.69
C ALA A 216 -9.36 1.52 -6.19
N HIS A 217 -9.49 1.91 -4.91
CA HIS A 217 -8.64 2.92 -4.30
C HIS A 217 -7.18 2.47 -4.27
N ASN A 218 -6.90 1.25 -3.82
CA ASN A 218 -5.54 0.70 -3.77
C ASN A 218 -4.91 0.57 -5.17
N GLN A 219 -5.66 0.14 -6.19
CA GLN A 219 -5.12 0.03 -7.56
C GLN A 219 -4.83 1.39 -8.19
N CYS A 220 -5.68 2.39 -7.94
CA CYS A 220 -5.37 3.77 -8.35
C CYS A 220 -4.08 4.27 -7.67
N ALA A 221 -3.90 3.97 -6.38
CA ALA A 221 -2.68 4.31 -5.64
C ALA A 221 -1.44 3.56 -6.16
N ALA A 222 -1.58 2.30 -6.59
CA ALA A 222 -0.53 1.55 -7.26
C ALA A 222 -0.15 2.17 -8.61
N LEU A 223 -1.13 2.59 -9.40
CA LEU A 223 -0.89 3.33 -10.66
C LEU A 223 -0.17 4.66 -10.39
N VAL A 224 -0.51 5.39 -9.33
CA VAL A 224 0.24 6.60 -8.91
C VAL A 224 1.70 6.23 -8.63
N THR A 225 1.96 5.17 -7.87
CA THR A 225 3.32 4.71 -7.55
C THR A 225 4.12 4.38 -8.81
N GLY A 226 3.55 3.60 -9.74
CA GLY A 226 4.17 3.27 -11.02
C GLY A 226 4.42 4.51 -11.89
N ALA A 227 3.43 5.42 -11.95
CA ALA A 227 3.54 6.66 -12.72
C ALA A 227 4.67 7.58 -12.22
N PHE A 228 4.79 7.72 -10.88
CA PHE A 228 5.86 8.50 -10.27
C PHE A 228 7.24 7.86 -10.50
N ALA A 229 7.35 6.54 -10.39
CA ALA A 229 8.59 5.83 -10.68
C ALA A 229 9.07 6.05 -12.12
N ILE A 230 8.15 5.89 -13.09
CA ILE A 230 8.43 6.10 -14.51
C ILE A 230 8.76 7.57 -14.81
N THR A 231 8.00 8.50 -14.23
CA THR A 231 8.24 9.95 -14.40
C THR A 231 9.58 10.36 -13.81
N ALA A 232 9.92 9.85 -12.62
CA ALA A 232 11.18 10.15 -11.95
C ALA A 232 12.38 9.68 -12.78
N LEU A 233 12.30 8.47 -13.36
CA LEU A 233 13.35 7.99 -14.25
C LEU A 233 13.45 8.79 -15.54
N GLY A 234 12.31 9.19 -16.12
CA GLY A 234 12.27 10.10 -17.26
C GLY A 234 12.92 11.45 -16.95
N ALA A 235 12.64 12.02 -15.77
CA ALA A 235 13.26 13.25 -15.30
C ALA A 235 14.78 13.08 -15.07
N PHE A 236 15.19 11.96 -14.47
CA PHE A 236 16.60 11.63 -14.25
C PHE A 236 17.41 11.59 -15.56
N TYR A 237 16.94 10.84 -16.56
CA TYR A 237 17.61 10.76 -17.85
C TYR A 237 17.60 12.09 -18.62
N THR A 238 16.51 12.86 -18.51
CA THR A 238 16.43 14.20 -19.11
C THR A 238 17.46 15.15 -18.51
N LEU A 239 17.58 15.17 -17.16
CA LEU A 239 18.55 16.01 -16.45
C LEU A 239 20.00 15.63 -16.77
N ARG A 240 20.28 14.34 -16.99
CA ARG A 240 21.59 13.83 -17.42
C ARG A 240 21.84 13.98 -18.92
N ASN A 241 20.82 14.35 -19.67
CA ASN A 241 20.88 14.40 -21.14
C ASN A 241 21.21 13.05 -21.79
N GLU A 242 20.74 11.96 -21.19
CA GLU A 242 20.91 10.58 -21.62
C GLU A 242 19.60 10.00 -22.13
N TYR A 243 19.62 9.01 -23.03
CA TYR A 243 18.46 8.25 -23.52
C TYR A 243 17.25 9.14 -23.86
N ARG A 244 17.46 10.23 -24.60
CA ARG A 244 16.47 11.30 -24.82
C ARG A 244 15.11 10.81 -25.30
N GLU A 245 15.07 9.82 -26.20
CA GLU A 245 13.81 9.27 -26.71
C GLU A 245 13.03 8.54 -25.60
N GLN A 246 13.73 7.69 -24.83
CA GLN A 246 13.15 6.96 -23.72
C GLN A 246 12.76 7.90 -22.57
N ALA A 247 13.60 8.88 -22.25
CA ALA A 247 13.30 9.91 -21.26
C ALA A 247 12.01 10.66 -21.59
N SER A 248 11.84 11.08 -22.85
CA SER A 248 10.63 11.72 -23.35
C SER A 248 9.41 10.81 -23.26
N LEU A 249 9.55 9.52 -23.63
CA LEU A 249 8.51 8.52 -23.52
C LEU A 249 8.06 8.33 -22.07
N TYR A 250 9.01 8.19 -21.14
CA TYR A 250 8.73 7.99 -19.72
C TYR A 250 8.05 9.21 -19.10
N LEU A 251 8.56 10.41 -19.36
CA LEU A 251 7.93 11.66 -18.90
C LEU A 251 6.48 11.78 -19.39
N ARG A 252 6.24 11.51 -20.69
CA ARG A 252 4.91 11.62 -21.29
C ARG A 252 3.94 10.57 -20.74
N SER A 253 4.37 9.31 -20.69
CA SER A 253 3.52 8.21 -20.20
C SER A 253 3.24 8.38 -18.70
N GLY A 254 4.29 8.63 -17.91
CA GLY A 254 4.19 8.73 -16.45
C GLY A 254 3.36 9.93 -16.01
N THR A 255 3.61 11.14 -16.56
CA THR A 255 2.86 12.34 -16.15
C THR A 255 1.38 12.26 -16.53
N MET A 256 1.05 11.70 -17.70
CA MET A 256 -0.34 11.55 -18.13
C MET A 256 -1.09 10.54 -17.27
N ALA A 257 -0.51 9.35 -17.08
CA ALA A 257 -1.10 8.33 -16.22
C ALA A 257 -1.16 8.79 -14.76
N GLY A 258 -0.12 9.49 -14.28
CA GLY A 258 -0.05 10.06 -12.95
C GLY A 258 -1.15 11.08 -12.68
N LEU A 259 -1.43 12.00 -13.62
CA LEU A 259 -2.53 12.95 -13.46
C LEU A 259 -3.88 12.25 -13.35
N PHE A 260 -4.12 11.28 -14.21
CA PHE A 260 -5.37 10.52 -14.20
C PHE A 260 -5.52 9.69 -12.91
N ALA A 261 -4.47 8.96 -12.53
CA ALA A 261 -4.48 8.10 -11.35
C ALA A 261 -4.60 8.91 -10.04
N THR A 262 -3.92 10.05 -9.92
CA THR A 262 -4.02 10.92 -8.73
C THR A 262 -5.42 11.52 -8.59
N TRP A 263 -6.08 11.87 -9.70
CA TRP A 263 -7.47 12.33 -9.68
C TRP A 263 -8.42 11.21 -9.26
N LEU A 264 -8.24 9.99 -9.80
CA LEU A 264 -9.08 8.84 -9.46
C LEU A 264 -8.93 8.42 -7.99
N VAL A 265 -7.70 8.40 -7.46
CA VAL A 265 -7.45 7.98 -6.08
C VAL A 265 -8.02 8.98 -5.08
N ALA A 266 -8.04 10.27 -5.39
CA ALA A 266 -8.54 11.30 -4.48
C ALA A 266 -10.06 11.42 -4.53
N LEU A 267 -10.64 11.63 -5.72
CA LEU A 267 -12.06 12.00 -5.82
C LEU A 267 -13.00 10.79 -5.85
N PRO A 268 -13.05 9.93 -6.91
CA PRO A 268 -14.07 8.88 -6.89
C PRO A 268 -13.77 7.75 -5.89
N THR A 269 -12.52 7.27 -5.81
CA THR A 269 -12.24 6.10 -4.96
C THR A 269 -11.96 6.47 -3.52
N GLY A 270 -11.26 7.59 -3.26
CA GLY A 270 -10.99 8.08 -1.91
C GLY A 270 -12.26 8.57 -1.21
N ASP A 271 -13.11 9.35 -1.90
CA ASP A 271 -14.41 9.77 -1.40
C ASP A 271 -15.32 8.57 -1.08
N SER A 272 -15.38 7.58 -1.99
CA SER A 272 -16.16 6.37 -1.76
C SER A 272 -15.65 5.57 -0.56
N GLN A 273 -14.33 5.45 -0.39
CA GLN A 273 -13.73 4.76 0.76
C GLN A 273 -14.06 5.48 2.07
N ALA A 274 -13.95 6.81 2.10
CA ALA A 274 -14.29 7.61 3.27
C ALA A 274 -15.78 7.47 3.64
N LYS A 275 -16.68 7.41 2.66
CA LYS A 275 -18.11 7.14 2.88
C LYS A 275 -18.38 5.76 3.44
N MET A 276 -17.67 4.73 2.96
CA MET A 276 -17.78 3.38 3.55
C MET A 276 -17.39 3.39 5.04
N VAL A 277 -16.31 4.10 5.39
CA VAL A 277 -15.92 4.28 6.80
C VAL A 277 -17.00 5.04 7.56
N ALA A 278 -17.52 6.13 7.02
CA ALA A 278 -18.58 6.92 7.67
C ALA A 278 -19.84 6.10 7.98
N TRP A 279 -20.25 5.23 7.07
CA TRP A 279 -21.50 4.47 7.20
C TRP A 279 -21.35 3.21 8.05
N HIS A 280 -20.23 2.52 7.99
CA HIS A 280 -20.03 1.22 8.64
C HIS A 280 -19.16 1.28 9.89
N GLN A 281 -18.29 2.29 9.99
CA GLN A 281 -17.34 2.48 11.09
C GLN A 281 -17.34 3.94 11.58
N PRO A 282 -18.47 4.48 12.06
CA PRO A 282 -18.53 5.91 12.41
C PRO A 282 -17.57 6.30 13.54
N VAL A 283 -17.24 5.40 14.48
CA VAL A 283 -16.22 5.64 15.50
C VAL A 283 -14.82 5.81 14.87
N THR A 284 -14.51 5.07 13.80
CA THR A 284 -13.28 5.22 13.05
C THR A 284 -13.22 6.58 12.34
N LEU A 285 -14.32 7.02 11.71
CA LEU A 285 -14.40 8.34 11.10
C LEU A 285 -14.16 9.44 12.15
N ALA A 286 -14.85 9.39 13.28
CA ALA A 286 -14.67 10.35 14.35
C ALA A 286 -13.23 10.37 14.88
N ALA A 287 -12.58 9.21 14.98
CA ALA A 287 -11.20 9.10 15.44
C ALA A 287 -10.18 9.64 14.42
N MET A 288 -10.34 9.32 13.12
CA MET A 288 -9.41 9.77 12.09
C MET A 288 -9.47 11.28 11.83
N GLU A 289 -10.61 11.90 12.13
CA GLU A 289 -10.79 13.36 12.07
C GLU A 289 -10.59 14.02 13.46
N SER A 290 -10.36 13.23 14.51
CA SER A 290 -10.35 13.71 15.91
C SER A 290 -11.56 14.56 16.24
N HIS A 291 -12.71 14.15 15.72
CA HIS A 291 -14.01 14.76 15.96
C HIS A 291 -14.57 14.26 17.29
N PHE A 292 -14.24 14.95 18.38
CA PHE A 292 -14.55 14.50 19.74
C PHE A 292 -16.02 14.67 20.11
N HIS A 293 -16.66 15.73 19.62
CA HIS A 293 -18.06 16.08 19.96
C HIS A 293 -18.92 16.09 18.71
N GLY A 294 -20.00 15.33 18.72
CA GLY A 294 -20.92 15.27 17.59
C GLY A 294 -21.64 16.60 17.33
N GLY A 295 -22.00 16.84 16.08
CA GLY A 295 -22.71 18.05 15.71
C GLY A 295 -23.10 18.16 14.24
N ASP A 296 -23.97 19.10 13.98
CA ASP A 296 -24.32 19.53 12.62
C ASP A 296 -23.20 20.42 12.05
N MET A 297 -23.06 20.45 10.72
CA MET A 297 -22.05 21.23 10.03
C MET A 297 -20.61 20.90 10.50
N ALA A 298 -20.32 19.64 10.80
CA ALA A 298 -19.02 19.22 11.24
C ALA A 298 -17.92 19.61 10.22
N GLY A 299 -16.86 20.25 10.71
CA GLY A 299 -15.72 20.71 9.89
C GLY A 299 -14.67 19.64 9.70
N ILE A 300 -13.89 19.76 8.62
CA ILE A 300 -12.62 19.04 8.46
C ILE A 300 -11.49 19.97 8.91
N ALA A 301 -10.66 19.48 9.80
CA ALA A 301 -9.46 20.19 10.21
C ALA A 301 -8.37 20.01 9.13
N VAL A 302 -8.03 21.10 8.43
CA VAL A 302 -6.88 21.12 7.50
C VAL A 302 -5.57 21.03 8.27
N ILE A 303 -5.51 21.70 9.42
CA ILE A 303 -4.38 21.66 10.38
C ILE A 303 -5.01 21.54 11.77
N GLY A 304 -4.43 20.70 12.62
CA GLY A 304 -4.86 20.54 14.00
C GLY A 304 -3.93 19.61 14.75
N GLN A 305 -4.05 19.64 16.07
CA GLN A 305 -3.28 18.79 16.98
C GLN A 305 -4.26 18.08 17.92
N PRO A 306 -4.45 16.75 17.76
CA PRO A 306 -5.32 16.01 18.67
C PRO A 306 -4.88 16.14 20.14
N ASN A 307 -5.79 16.50 21.02
CA ASN A 307 -5.58 16.54 22.45
C ASN A 307 -6.58 15.58 23.13
N ILE A 308 -6.15 14.34 23.27
CA ILE A 308 -7.02 13.27 23.80
C ILE A 308 -7.46 13.56 25.23
N ALA A 309 -6.56 14.13 26.05
CA ALA A 309 -6.88 14.43 27.46
C ALA A 309 -7.97 15.50 27.60
N LYS A 310 -8.01 16.47 26.68
CA LYS A 310 -8.99 17.55 26.66
C LYS A 310 -10.16 17.27 25.68
N GLN A 311 -10.11 16.17 24.96
CA GLN A 311 -11.08 15.77 23.96
C GLN A 311 -11.38 16.91 22.95
N ARG A 312 -10.32 17.47 22.36
CA ARG A 312 -10.44 18.54 21.36
C ARG A 312 -9.23 18.57 20.42
N LEU A 313 -9.39 19.26 19.31
CA LEU A 313 -8.25 19.68 18.47
C LEU A 313 -7.71 21.01 18.96
N ASP A 314 -6.42 21.06 19.32
CA ASP A 314 -5.70 22.30 19.60
C ASP A 314 -5.20 22.91 18.27
N ASN A 315 -5.22 24.25 18.16
CA ASN A 315 -4.76 25.01 16.98
C ASN A 315 -5.43 24.62 15.65
N ALA A 316 -6.70 24.23 15.69
CA ALA A 316 -7.43 23.77 14.50
C ALA A 316 -7.70 24.92 13.52
N ILE A 317 -7.44 24.65 12.24
CA ILE A 317 -7.95 25.43 11.10
C ILE A 317 -8.92 24.52 10.37
N GLU A 318 -10.21 24.81 10.49
CA GLU A 318 -11.28 23.94 10.00
C GLU A 318 -12.01 24.56 8.78
N LEU A 319 -12.46 23.68 7.89
CA LEU A 319 -13.41 23.99 6.83
C LEU A 319 -14.81 23.60 7.33
N PRO A 320 -15.66 24.56 7.73
CA PRO A 320 -16.96 24.26 8.31
C PRO A 320 -17.87 23.47 7.36
N GLY A 321 -18.55 22.45 7.88
CA GLY A 321 -19.48 21.61 7.14
C GLY A 321 -18.83 20.62 6.16
N ALA A 322 -17.51 20.68 5.96
CA ALA A 322 -16.84 19.83 4.98
C ALA A 322 -16.89 18.33 5.37
N LEU A 323 -16.75 17.99 6.67
CA LEU A 323 -16.90 16.62 7.14
C LEU A 323 -18.34 16.11 6.96
N SER A 324 -19.33 16.93 7.31
CA SER A 324 -20.74 16.63 7.07
C SER A 324 -21.03 16.34 5.59
N PHE A 325 -20.47 17.16 4.69
CA PHE A 325 -20.64 16.99 3.25
C PHE A 325 -19.96 15.69 2.74
N LEU A 326 -18.73 15.40 3.15
CA LEU A 326 -18.02 14.20 2.71
C LEU A 326 -18.66 12.93 3.26
N ALA A 327 -19.11 12.94 4.52
CA ALA A 327 -19.75 11.77 5.13
C ALA A 327 -21.14 11.48 4.54
N ASN A 328 -21.97 12.52 4.36
CA ASN A 328 -23.41 12.36 4.12
C ASN A 328 -23.93 13.10 2.87
N GLY A 329 -23.07 13.82 2.12
CA GLY A 329 -23.45 14.55 0.91
C GLY A 329 -24.14 15.89 1.15
N THR A 330 -24.30 16.35 2.40
CA THR A 330 -24.91 17.64 2.75
C THR A 330 -24.10 18.37 3.82
N PHE A 331 -23.94 19.68 3.68
CA PHE A 331 -23.15 20.49 4.64
C PHE A 331 -23.77 20.59 6.03
N GLN A 332 -25.05 20.29 6.17
CA GLN A 332 -25.82 20.44 7.41
C GLN A 332 -26.12 19.11 8.11
N SER A 333 -25.59 18.00 7.59
CA SER A 333 -25.83 16.71 8.22
C SER A 333 -25.05 16.55 9.53
N TYR A 334 -25.66 15.82 10.45
CA TYR A 334 -25.04 15.45 11.70
C TYR A 334 -23.92 14.44 11.46
N VAL A 335 -22.79 14.62 12.16
CA VAL A 335 -21.71 13.64 12.25
C VAL A 335 -21.48 13.31 13.72
N PRO A 336 -21.53 12.03 14.12
CA PRO A 336 -21.34 11.64 15.52
C PRO A 336 -19.89 11.88 15.96
N GLY A 337 -19.72 12.33 17.20
CA GLY A 337 -18.42 12.50 17.85
C GLY A 337 -17.96 11.26 18.59
N LEU A 338 -16.68 11.24 18.97
CA LEU A 338 -16.11 10.14 19.74
C LEU A 338 -16.80 9.95 21.10
N ASP A 339 -17.29 11.02 21.73
CA ASP A 339 -17.98 10.98 23.01
C ASP A 339 -19.33 10.26 22.98
N GLU A 340 -19.87 9.96 21.80
CA GLU A 340 -21.10 9.17 21.62
C GLU A 340 -20.84 7.65 21.59
N PHE A 341 -19.58 7.23 21.58
CA PHE A 341 -19.19 5.82 21.54
C PHE A 341 -18.48 5.41 22.84
N ASP A 342 -18.72 4.17 23.26
CA ASP A 342 -18.00 3.59 24.38
C ASP A 342 -16.49 3.62 24.15
N LYS A 343 -15.72 3.99 25.17
CA LYS A 343 -14.25 4.14 25.07
C LYS A 343 -13.51 2.86 24.71
N ASP A 344 -14.07 1.70 25.02
CA ASP A 344 -13.50 0.39 24.68
C ASP A 344 -13.63 0.05 23.18
N ARG A 345 -14.38 0.87 22.42
CA ARG A 345 -14.51 0.81 20.96
C ARG A 345 -13.62 1.82 20.24
N TRP A 346 -12.99 2.73 20.97
CA TRP A 346 -12.13 3.75 20.36
C TRP A 346 -10.85 3.10 19.81
N PRO A 347 -10.34 3.57 18.65
CA PRO A 347 -9.02 3.17 18.17
C PRO A 347 -7.92 3.43 19.21
N ASP A 348 -6.98 2.49 19.34
CA ASP A 348 -5.93 2.52 20.38
C ASP A 348 -5.05 3.77 20.32
N ASN A 349 -4.82 4.34 19.12
CA ASN A 349 -3.92 5.47 18.92
C ASN A 349 -4.53 6.49 17.96
N ILE A 350 -5.41 7.34 18.50
CA ILE A 350 -6.14 8.36 17.75
C ILE A 350 -5.18 9.41 17.14
N GLU A 351 -4.12 9.82 17.87
CA GLU A 351 -3.15 10.81 17.36
C GLU A 351 -2.45 10.29 16.09
N LEU A 352 -1.94 9.05 16.15
CA LEU A 352 -1.26 8.45 15.00
C LEU A 352 -2.22 8.23 13.82
N LEU A 353 -3.46 7.81 14.10
CA LEU A 353 -4.52 7.66 13.11
C LEU A 353 -4.82 8.99 12.40
N TYR A 354 -5.03 10.06 13.17
CA TYR A 354 -5.28 11.41 12.66
C TYR A 354 -4.16 11.88 11.73
N TYR A 355 -2.91 11.82 12.20
CA TYR A 355 -1.78 12.27 11.38
C TYR A 355 -1.57 11.40 10.14
N SER A 356 -1.78 10.09 10.23
CA SER A 356 -1.68 9.19 9.08
C SER A 356 -2.67 9.59 7.98
N PHE A 357 -3.93 9.81 8.34
CA PHE A 357 -4.96 10.22 7.41
C PHE A 357 -4.67 11.59 6.78
N HIS A 358 -4.40 12.60 7.59
CA HIS A 358 -4.18 13.97 7.10
C HIS A 358 -2.93 14.12 6.25
N LEU A 359 -1.83 13.43 6.61
CA LEU A 359 -0.62 13.43 5.79
C LEU A 359 -0.82 12.67 4.46
N MET A 360 -1.57 11.56 4.44
CA MET A 360 -1.93 10.86 3.21
C MET A 360 -2.71 11.78 2.26
N VAL A 361 -3.74 12.46 2.75
CA VAL A 361 -4.56 13.40 1.95
C VAL A 361 -3.75 14.59 1.46
N THR A 362 -2.86 15.13 2.31
CA THR A 362 -1.96 16.22 1.95
C THR A 362 -1.02 15.81 0.82
N LEU A 363 -0.37 14.65 0.92
CA LEU A 363 0.50 14.12 -0.13
C LEU A 363 -0.28 13.89 -1.43
N GLY A 364 -1.47 13.29 -1.35
CA GLY A 364 -2.35 13.10 -2.50
C GLY A 364 -2.67 14.42 -3.22
N SER A 365 -2.96 15.48 -2.47
CA SER A 365 -3.21 16.82 -3.01
C SER A 365 -1.98 17.41 -3.71
N ILE A 366 -0.80 17.23 -3.12
CA ILE A 366 0.48 17.64 -3.72
C ILE A 366 0.74 16.86 -5.01
N PHE A 367 0.42 15.57 -5.07
CA PHE A 367 0.60 14.74 -6.27
C PHE A 367 -0.28 15.23 -7.42
N ILE A 368 -1.54 15.58 -7.16
CA ILE A 368 -2.44 16.16 -8.16
C ILE A 368 -1.84 17.44 -8.72
N LEU A 369 -1.40 18.36 -7.85
CA LEU A 369 -0.80 19.63 -8.27
C LEU A 369 0.46 19.40 -9.10
N LEU A 370 1.38 18.54 -8.65
CA LEU A 370 2.63 18.26 -9.34
C LEU A 370 2.39 17.66 -10.74
N MET A 371 1.50 16.66 -10.83
CA MET A 371 1.17 16.03 -12.12
C MET A 371 0.38 16.97 -13.04
N PHE A 372 -0.47 17.84 -12.49
CA PHE A 372 -1.13 18.87 -13.25
C PHE A 372 -0.13 19.86 -13.87
N LEU A 373 0.79 20.40 -13.07
CA LEU A 373 1.83 21.30 -13.57
C LEU A 373 2.72 20.64 -14.63
N ALA A 374 3.07 19.36 -14.42
CA ALA A 374 3.84 18.60 -15.39
C ALA A 374 3.11 18.46 -16.74
N ASN A 375 1.80 18.16 -16.71
CA ASN A 375 1.01 18.07 -17.92
C ASN A 375 0.79 19.44 -18.60
N VAL A 376 0.62 20.53 -17.85
CA VAL A 376 0.58 21.88 -18.42
C VAL A 376 1.87 22.18 -19.19
N GLN A 377 3.04 21.89 -18.63
CA GLN A 377 4.32 22.08 -19.32
C GLN A 377 4.48 21.13 -20.51
N ARG A 378 3.99 19.90 -20.40
CA ARG A 378 3.96 18.95 -21.51
C ARG A 378 3.14 19.45 -22.70
N PHE A 379 1.91 19.94 -22.46
CA PHE A 379 1.06 20.52 -23.51
C PHE A 379 1.66 21.76 -24.16
N ARG A 380 2.48 22.52 -23.41
CA ARG A 380 3.25 23.65 -23.94
C ARG A 380 4.52 23.22 -24.69
N GLY A 381 4.83 21.93 -24.74
CA GLY A 381 6.07 21.40 -25.33
C GLY A 381 7.34 21.78 -24.58
N LYS A 382 7.25 22.15 -23.30
CA LYS A 382 8.35 22.68 -22.49
C LYS A 382 8.75 21.79 -21.31
N LEU A 383 8.12 20.63 -21.11
CA LEU A 383 8.35 19.79 -19.94
C LEU A 383 9.83 19.38 -19.81
N GLU A 384 10.44 18.91 -20.91
CA GLU A 384 11.83 18.44 -20.92
C GLU A 384 12.86 19.58 -20.70
N GLN A 385 12.45 20.84 -20.87
CA GLN A 385 13.26 22.04 -20.65
C GLN A 385 13.00 22.69 -19.27
N SER A 386 11.97 22.25 -18.56
CA SER A 386 11.53 22.82 -17.29
C SER A 386 12.32 22.22 -16.12
N THR A 387 13.59 22.55 -16.00
CA THR A 387 14.48 22.02 -14.94
C THR A 387 13.91 22.22 -13.54
N TRP A 388 13.23 23.35 -13.29
CA TRP A 388 12.56 23.63 -12.01
C TRP A 388 11.49 22.62 -11.65
N LEU A 389 10.89 21.94 -12.64
CA LEU A 389 9.87 20.91 -12.46
C LEU A 389 10.45 19.51 -12.50
N LEU A 390 11.50 19.28 -13.31
CA LEU A 390 12.14 17.97 -13.41
C LEU A 390 12.74 17.52 -12.06
N TRP A 391 13.31 18.44 -11.27
CA TRP A 391 13.81 18.12 -9.94
C TRP A 391 12.71 17.65 -8.97
N PRO A 392 11.61 18.38 -8.78
CA PRO A 392 10.47 17.86 -8.01
C PRO A 392 9.95 16.52 -8.51
N LEU A 393 9.81 16.32 -9.82
CA LEU A 393 9.36 15.05 -10.40
C LEU A 393 10.32 13.88 -10.09
N LEU A 394 11.63 14.14 -10.11
CA LEU A 394 12.64 13.13 -9.73
C LEU A 394 12.58 12.83 -8.22
N LEU A 395 12.56 13.87 -7.39
CA LEU A 395 12.61 13.70 -5.93
C LEU A 395 11.28 13.22 -5.32
N ALA A 396 10.19 13.35 -6.06
CA ALA A 396 8.88 12.89 -5.59
C ALA A 396 8.72 11.36 -5.61
N PHE A 397 9.63 10.60 -6.21
CA PHE A 397 9.58 9.14 -6.33
C PHE A 397 9.21 8.38 -5.03
N PRO A 398 9.76 8.68 -3.83
CA PRO A 398 9.43 7.91 -2.63
C PRO A 398 8.08 8.29 -1.98
N PHE A 399 7.50 9.45 -2.32
CA PHE A 399 6.33 9.94 -1.60
C PHE A 399 5.04 9.13 -1.84
N PRO A 400 4.76 8.55 -3.02
CA PRO A 400 3.64 7.63 -3.18
C PRO A 400 3.71 6.41 -2.26
N TYR A 401 4.90 5.86 -2.00
CA TYR A 401 5.06 4.77 -1.03
C TYR A 401 4.73 5.23 0.38
N ILE A 402 5.15 6.45 0.76
CA ILE A 402 4.83 7.04 2.05
C ILE A 402 3.31 7.26 2.17
N ALA A 403 2.66 7.81 1.14
CA ALA A 403 1.22 8.02 1.14
C ALA A 403 0.44 6.70 1.25
N ASN A 404 0.88 5.65 0.55
CA ASN A 404 0.28 4.31 0.67
C ASN A 404 0.46 3.73 2.06
N THR A 405 1.65 3.87 2.66
CA THR A 405 1.91 3.45 4.05
C THR A 405 0.95 4.17 5.02
N LEU A 406 0.80 5.47 4.88
CA LEU A 406 -0.11 6.27 5.69
C LEU A 406 -1.57 5.86 5.48
N GLY A 407 -1.97 5.53 4.24
CA GLY A 407 -3.29 4.99 3.94
C GLY A 407 -3.57 3.66 4.62
N TRP A 408 -2.64 2.71 4.54
CA TRP A 408 -2.75 1.44 5.26
C TRP A 408 -2.73 1.63 6.78
N MET A 409 -1.88 2.52 7.30
CA MET A 409 -1.93 2.88 8.73
C MET A 409 -3.29 3.45 9.12
N THR A 410 -3.91 4.27 8.29
CA THR A 410 -5.26 4.80 8.54
C THR A 410 -6.29 3.67 8.64
N ALA A 411 -6.29 2.74 7.70
CA ALA A 411 -7.21 1.60 7.68
C ALA A 411 -7.01 0.68 8.90
N GLU A 412 -5.76 0.32 9.19
CA GLU A 412 -5.42 -0.68 10.21
C GLU A 412 -5.47 -0.12 11.64
N LEU A 413 -5.08 1.14 11.87
CA LEU A 413 -5.23 1.81 13.15
C LEU A 413 -6.71 2.14 13.42
N GLY A 414 -7.44 2.56 12.38
CA GLY A 414 -8.87 2.87 12.48
C GLY A 414 -9.73 1.68 12.84
N ARG A 415 -9.34 0.46 12.42
CA ARG A 415 -10.06 -0.76 12.78
C ARG A 415 -9.85 -1.18 14.23
N GLN A 416 -8.76 -0.76 14.90
CA GLN A 416 -8.52 -1.14 16.29
C GLN A 416 -9.68 -0.70 17.21
N PRO A 417 -9.98 -1.48 18.26
CA PRO A 417 -9.24 -2.65 18.79
C PRO A 417 -9.59 -4.01 18.14
N TRP A 418 -10.14 -4.00 16.93
CA TRP A 418 -10.64 -5.20 16.25
C TRP A 418 -9.65 -5.80 15.25
N LEU A 419 -9.55 -7.12 15.20
CA LEU A 419 -9.01 -7.85 14.05
C LEU A 419 -10.10 -8.08 12.99
N ILE A 420 -11.31 -8.45 13.42
CA ILE A 420 -12.50 -8.48 12.56
C ILE A 420 -13.52 -7.56 13.25
N TYR A 421 -13.91 -6.53 12.56
CA TYR A 421 -14.70 -5.43 13.11
C TYR A 421 -15.98 -5.93 13.81
N ASN A 422 -16.17 -5.56 15.07
CA ASN A 422 -17.24 -5.98 15.96
C ASN A 422 -17.35 -7.50 16.25
N LEU A 423 -16.44 -8.35 15.75
CA LEU A 423 -16.51 -9.81 15.96
C LEU A 423 -15.35 -10.36 16.79
N PHE A 424 -14.12 -9.88 16.53
CA PHE A 424 -12.93 -10.48 17.11
C PHE A 424 -11.87 -9.40 17.41
N ARG A 425 -11.45 -9.31 18.66
CA ARG A 425 -10.49 -8.29 19.11
C ARG A 425 -9.06 -8.69 18.81
N THR A 426 -8.18 -7.70 18.63
CA THR A 426 -6.76 -7.88 18.35
C THR A 426 -6.03 -8.65 19.45
N GLU A 427 -6.34 -8.38 20.71
CA GLU A 427 -5.78 -9.06 21.87
C GLU A 427 -6.10 -10.57 21.95
N GLN A 428 -7.11 -11.03 21.22
CA GLN A 428 -7.53 -12.43 21.17
C GLN A 428 -6.84 -13.21 20.06
N GLY A 429 -6.20 -12.52 19.10
CA GLY A 429 -5.75 -13.11 17.83
C GLY A 429 -4.35 -13.69 17.84
N TYR A 430 -3.48 -13.23 18.73
CA TYR A 430 -2.08 -13.67 18.73
C TYR A 430 -1.91 -15.10 19.30
N SER A 431 -0.77 -15.72 18.99
CA SER A 431 -0.43 -17.06 19.42
C SER A 431 0.07 -17.07 20.87
N GLN A 432 -0.71 -17.64 21.78
CA GLN A 432 -0.38 -17.68 23.21
C GLN A 432 0.74 -18.65 23.56
N VAL A 433 1.11 -19.54 22.63
CA VAL A 433 2.18 -20.53 22.81
C VAL A 433 3.55 -20.04 22.40
N VAL A 434 3.64 -18.86 21.80
CA VAL A 434 4.89 -18.25 21.34
C VAL A 434 5.31 -17.19 22.35
N SER A 435 6.53 -17.33 22.88
CA SER A 435 7.04 -16.39 23.88
C SER A 435 7.47 -15.06 23.26
N ASN A 436 7.46 -13.98 24.06
CA ASN A 436 7.99 -12.68 23.62
C ASN A 436 9.43 -12.76 23.12
N GLY A 437 10.26 -13.63 23.75
CA GLY A 437 11.64 -13.84 23.34
C GLY A 437 11.75 -14.40 21.93
N ASP A 438 10.88 -15.36 21.56
CA ASP A 438 10.86 -15.95 20.23
C ASP A 438 10.41 -14.93 19.17
N VAL A 439 9.39 -14.11 19.48
CA VAL A 439 8.93 -13.05 18.58
C VAL A 439 9.99 -11.97 18.36
N ILE A 440 10.65 -11.53 19.43
CA ILE A 440 11.74 -10.53 19.33
C ILE A 440 12.92 -11.11 18.51
N PHE A 441 13.28 -12.36 18.75
CA PHE A 441 14.35 -13.05 18.00
C PHE A 441 14.02 -13.11 16.50
N THR A 442 12.80 -13.53 16.14
CA THR A 442 12.37 -13.62 14.74
C THR A 442 12.21 -12.24 14.11
N LEU A 443 11.75 -11.21 14.86
CA LEU A 443 11.69 -9.84 14.38
C LEU A 443 13.08 -9.30 14.02
N ILE A 444 14.09 -9.52 14.89
CA ILE A 444 15.48 -9.13 14.59
C ILE A 444 15.98 -9.87 13.35
N GLY A 445 15.66 -11.18 13.22
CA GLY A 445 15.99 -11.98 12.05
C GLY A 445 15.38 -11.42 10.77
N PHE A 446 14.10 -11.05 10.78
CA PHE A 446 13.43 -10.40 9.63
C PHE A 446 14.03 -9.05 9.31
N CYS A 447 14.31 -8.21 10.30
CA CYS A 447 14.99 -6.93 10.09
C CYS A 447 16.33 -7.09 9.38
N GLY A 448 17.15 -8.06 9.82
CA GLY A 448 18.44 -8.36 9.20
C GLY A 448 18.32 -8.90 7.78
N LEU A 449 17.43 -9.87 7.58
CA LEU A 449 17.17 -10.48 6.26
C LEU A 449 16.63 -9.43 5.26
N TYR A 450 15.62 -8.66 5.66
CA TYR A 450 15.00 -7.67 4.77
C TYR A 450 15.95 -6.51 4.47
N LEU A 451 16.78 -6.10 5.42
CA LEU A 451 17.84 -5.13 5.15
C LEU A 451 18.82 -5.66 4.09
N ALA A 452 19.29 -6.90 4.23
CA ALA A 452 20.21 -7.49 3.26
C ALA A 452 19.58 -7.60 1.85
N VAL A 453 18.34 -8.11 1.77
CA VAL A 453 17.58 -8.20 0.52
C VAL A 453 17.32 -6.82 -0.08
N GLY A 454 16.98 -5.82 0.76
CA GLY A 454 16.75 -4.44 0.32
C GLY A 454 18.01 -3.78 -0.24
N VAL A 455 19.15 -3.93 0.42
CA VAL A 455 20.44 -3.43 -0.10
C VAL A 455 20.78 -4.09 -1.43
N MET A 456 20.63 -5.40 -1.54
CA MET A 456 20.85 -6.13 -2.79
C MET A 456 19.90 -5.62 -3.90
N PHE A 457 18.62 -5.46 -3.59
CA PHE A 457 17.62 -4.92 -4.52
C PHE A 457 17.99 -3.53 -5.02
N LEU A 458 18.32 -2.59 -4.11
CA LEU A 458 18.71 -1.24 -4.48
C LEU A 458 19.97 -1.23 -5.34
N PHE A 459 20.94 -2.08 -5.05
CA PHE A 459 22.13 -2.23 -5.87
C PHE A 459 21.79 -2.73 -7.29
N MET A 460 20.93 -3.73 -7.42
CA MET A 460 20.51 -4.29 -8.71
C MET A 460 19.71 -3.27 -9.53
N ILE A 461 18.78 -2.55 -8.90
CA ILE A 461 18.01 -1.49 -9.55
C ILE A 461 18.91 -0.33 -9.99
N ALA A 462 19.84 0.12 -9.15
CA ALA A 462 20.79 1.16 -9.50
C ALA A 462 21.68 0.74 -10.68
N ARG A 463 22.12 -0.53 -10.71
CA ARG A 463 22.88 -1.10 -11.83
C ARG A 463 22.04 -1.09 -13.12
N GLU A 464 20.78 -1.51 -13.07
CA GLU A 464 19.88 -1.53 -14.23
C GLU A 464 19.60 -0.12 -14.75
N ILE A 465 19.35 0.85 -13.86
CA ILE A 465 19.16 2.27 -14.23
C ILE A 465 20.41 2.86 -14.90
N ASN A 466 21.61 2.56 -14.37
CA ASN A 466 22.86 3.05 -14.95
C ASN A 466 23.21 2.36 -16.28
N HIS A 467 22.80 1.10 -16.46
CA HIS A 467 22.95 0.41 -17.75
C HIS A 467 22.01 1.02 -18.81
N GLY A 468 20.84 1.46 -18.39
CA GLY A 468 19.85 2.14 -19.23
C GLY A 468 19.07 1.22 -20.17
N PRO A 469 18.12 1.76 -20.92
CA PRO A 469 17.42 1.07 -21.99
C PRO A 469 18.37 0.85 -23.17
N GLU A 470 18.67 -0.42 -23.49
CA GLU A 470 19.56 -0.80 -24.59
C GLU A 470 19.01 -0.32 -25.94
N GLU A 471 19.85 0.36 -26.72
CA GLU A 471 19.51 0.74 -28.09
C GLU A 471 19.51 -0.47 -29.04
N LYS A 472 20.23 -1.57 -28.74
CA LYS A 472 20.31 -2.76 -29.57
C LYS A 472 19.60 -3.94 -28.89
N ALA A 473 18.60 -4.48 -29.59
CA ALA A 473 18.24 -5.88 -29.40
C ALA A 473 19.52 -6.70 -29.43
N PHE A 474 19.72 -7.66 -28.51
CA PHE A 474 20.83 -8.60 -28.53
C PHE A 474 21.22 -8.94 -29.98
N ALA A 475 22.12 -8.17 -30.56
CA ALA A 475 22.79 -8.56 -31.75
C ALA A 475 23.52 -9.82 -31.36
N GLY A 476 23.13 -10.93 -31.98
CA GLY A 476 23.78 -12.20 -31.77
C GLY A 476 25.28 -11.97 -31.84
N ARG A 477 26.07 -12.58 -30.97
CA ARG A 477 27.45 -12.85 -31.25
C ARG A 477 27.45 -13.53 -32.62
N GLU A 478 27.71 -12.76 -33.65
CA GLU A 478 28.22 -13.33 -34.89
C GLU A 478 29.54 -13.96 -34.48
N ASP A 479 29.59 -15.28 -34.51
CA ASP A 479 30.78 -16.06 -34.41
C ASP A 479 31.77 -15.53 -35.47
N SER A 480 32.74 -14.77 -35.04
CA SER A 480 33.95 -14.55 -35.81
C SER A 480 34.76 -15.83 -35.66
N HIS A 481 34.40 -16.84 -36.43
CA HIS A 481 35.30 -17.85 -36.89
C HIS A 481 35.88 -17.38 -38.24
N ASP A 482 37.08 -16.83 -38.20
CA ASP A 482 38.11 -16.90 -39.21
C ASP A 482 39.48 -17.13 -38.55
#